data_6fd0b1c2983f16320f1db52bb3a9584f
#
_entry.id   6fd0b1c2983f16320f1db52bb3a9584f
#
_cell.length_a   1.000
_cell.length_b   1.000
_cell.length_c   1.000
_cell.angle_alpha   90.00
_cell.angle_beta   90.00
_cell.angle_gamma   90.00
#
_symmetry.space_group_name_H-M   'P 1'
#
loop_
_entity.id
_entity.type
_entity.pdbx_description
1 polymer ?
#
loop_
_entity_poly.entity_id
_entity_poly.type
_entity_poly.pdbx_seq_one_letter_code
_entity_poly.pdbx_strand_id
1 'polypeptide(L)'
;MEILLAISNRKCTGVLTAKSITDIYYILRRSIHNEEEVRRLVRILFTLFEVEDTFSTDCEFALDSPIKDCENAIMVQTASRIGADCIVTRSLKDYKLSSFPVFSPEQFLTKLAEEENIEE
;
A
#
# COMPACT_ATOMS: atom_id res chain seq x y z
N MET A 1 -7.47 2.46 -10.99
CA MET A 1 -8.49 1.51 -11.47
C MET A 1 -7.92 0.19 -11.92
N GLU A 2 -6.90 0.19 -12.80
CA GLU A 2 -6.29 -1.05 -13.29
C GLU A 2 -5.67 -1.92 -12.20
N ILE A 3 -5.04 -1.31 -11.20
CA ILE A 3 -4.50 -2.05 -10.06
C ILE A 3 -5.62 -2.71 -9.26
N LEU A 4 -6.74 -2.01 -9.04
CA LEU A 4 -7.88 -2.58 -8.34
C LEU A 4 -8.47 -3.75 -9.11
N LEU A 5 -8.50 -3.68 -10.44
CA LEU A 5 -8.93 -4.79 -11.27
C LEU A 5 -7.98 -5.98 -11.16
N ALA A 6 -6.67 -5.74 -11.15
CA ALA A 6 -5.69 -6.80 -10.99
C ALA A 6 -5.85 -7.52 -9.64
N ILE A 7 -6.10 -6.76 -8.57
CA ILE A 7 -6.35 -7.33 -7.24
C ILE A 7 -7.65 -8.13 -7.24
N SER A 8 -8.72 -7.56 -7.82
CA SER A 8 -10.02 -8.22 -7.90
C SER A 8 -9.96 -9.52 -8.70
N ASN A 9 -9.14 -9.55 -9.76
CA ASN A 9 -8.95 -10.73 -10.59
C ASN A 9 -7.88 -11.69 -10.06
N ARG A 10 -7.40 -11.46 -8.84
CA ARG A 10 -6.41 -12.30 -8.15
C ARG A 10 -5.07 -12.44 -8.89
N LYS A 11 -4.71 -11.44 -9.70
CA LYS A 11 -3.40 -11.37 -10.36
C LYS A 11 -2.30 -10.94 -9.41
N CYS A 12 -2.68 -10.23 -8.35
CA CYS A 12 -1.80 -9.85 -7.26
C CYS A 12 -2.61 -9.72 -5.97
N THR A 13 -1.92 -9.72 -4.84
CA THR A 13 -2.54 -9.50 -3.54
C THR A 13 -2.24 -8.08 -3.10
N GLY A 14 -3.30 -7.30 -2.83
CA GLY A 14 -3.16 -5.96 -2.29
C GLY A 14 -3.16 -5.98 -0.78
N VAL A 15 -2.22 -5.24 -0.18
CA VAL A 15 -2.13 -5.11 1.27
C VAL A 15 -2.18 -3.64 1.65
N LEU A 16 -3.00 -3.33 2.64
CA LEU A 16 -3.07 -2.01 3.27
C LEU A 16 -2.68 -2.16 4.73
N THR A 17 -2.16 -1.10 5.31
CA THR A 17 -1.92 -1.08 6.76
C THR A 17 -3.12 -0.48 7.47
N ALA A 18 -3.26 -0.78 8.76
CA ALA A 18 -4.31 -0.16 9.60
C ALA A 18 -4.20 1.36 9.56
N LYS A 19 -2.97 1.90 9.51
CA LYS A 19 -2.72 3.34 9.36
C LYS A 19 -3.30 3.86 8.04
N SER A 20 -3.13 3.13 6.94
CA SER A 20 -3.68 3.50 5.63
C SER A 20 -5.20 3.59 5.66
N ILE A 21 -5.86 2.68 6.37
CA ILE A 21 -7.32 2.70 6.54
C ILE A 21 -7.77 4.03 7.18
N THR A 22 -7.07 4.47 8.21
CA THR A 22 -7.36 5.73 8.89
C THR A 22 -7.22 6.91 7.92
N ASP A 23 -6.16 6.93 7.14
CA ASP A 23 -5.90 8.00 6.16
C ASP A 23 -6.98 8.02 5.07
N ILE A 24 -7.35 6.86 4.56
CA ILE A 24 -8.41 6.74 3.55
C ILE A 24 -9.75 7.22 4.10
N TYR A 25 -10.07 6.84 5.34
CA TYR A 25 -11.29 7.29 6.01
C TYR A 25 -11.37 8.82 6.05
N TYR A 26 -10.27 9.48 6.42
CA TYR A 26 -10.21 10.94 6.47
C TYR A 26 -10.42 11.58 5.10
N ILE A 27 -9.80 11.02 4.06
CA ILE A 27 -9.93 11.53 2.69
C ILE A 27 -11.37 11.39 2.21
N LEU A 28 -11.98 10.23 2.41
CA LEU A 28 -13.36 9.97 2.01
C LEU A 28 -14.33 10.87 2.74
N ARG A 29 -14.10 11.09 4.02
CA ARG A 29 -14.96 11.93 4.85
C ARG A 29 -15.01 13.38 4.39
N ARG A 30 -13.93 13.89 3.83
CA ARG A 30 -13.87 15.24 3.28
C ARG A 30 -14.71 15.39 2.03
N SER A 31 -14.79 14.34 1.22
CA SER A 31 -15.50 14.36 -0.06
C SER A 31 -16.94 13.92 0.07
N ILE A 32 -17.21 13.01 0.99
CA ILE A 32 -18.54 12.40 1.18
C ILE A 32 -19.06 12.79 2.56
N HIS A 33 -20.13 13.56 2.59
CA HIS A 33 -20.71 14.05 3.83
C HIS A 33 -21.79 13.11 4.36
N ASN A 34 -21.56 11.81 4.28
CA ASN A 34 -22.45 10.76 4.75
C ASN A 34 -21.63 9.68 5.41
N GLU A 35 -21.70 9.60 6.71
CA GLU A 35 -20.91 8.68 7.53
C GLU A 35 -21.16 7.21 7.18
N GLU A 36 -22.41 6.84 6.92
CA GLU A 36 -22.76 5.46 6.56
C GLU A 36 -22.13 5.07 5.23
N GLU A 37 -22.14 5.98 4.26
CA GLU A 37 -21.54 5.74 2.95
C GLU A 37 -20.02 5.59 3.05
N VAL A 38 -19.36 6.43 3.85
CA VAL A 38 -17.91 6.31 4.05
C VAL A 38 -17.58 4.95 4.67
N ARG A 39 -18.33 4.53 5.69
CA ARG A 39 -18.10 3.23 6.33
C ARG A 39 -18.35 2.06 5.38
N ARG A 40 -19.35 2.19 4.53
CA ARG A 40 -19.63 1.17 3.51
C ARG A 40 -18.44 1.00 2.56
N LEU A 41 -17.87 2.11 2.09
CA LEU A 41 -16.71 2.08 1.20
C LEU A 41 -15.48 1.49 1.88
N VAL A 42 -15.25 1.84 3.15
CA VAL A 42 -14.14 1.28 3.91
C VAL A 42 -14.31 -0.23 4.10
N ARG A 43 -15.53 -0.71 4.34
CA ARG A 43 -15.79 -2.16 4.43
C ARG A 43 -15.45 -2.89 3.14
N ILE A 44 -15.72 -2.27 2.00
CA ILE A 44 -15.35 -2.84 0.70
C ILE A 44 -13.83 -3.03 0.60
N LEU A 45 -13.04 -2.10 1.13
CA LEU A 45 -11.58 -2.24 1.14
C LEU A 45 -11.13 -3.50 1.88
N PHE A 46 -11.79 -3.85 2.98
CA PHE A 46 -11.48 -5.06 3.72
C PHE A 46 -11.81 -6.35 2.95
N THR A 47 -12.65 -6.28 1.93
CA THR A 47 -12.94 -7.43 1.07
C THR A 47 -11.94 -7.57 -0.07
N LEU A 48 -11.34 -6.45 -0.51
CA LEU A 48 -10.40 -6.44 -1.64
C LEU A 48 -8.95 -6.57 -1.21
N PHE A 49 -8.61 -6.04 -0.04
CA PHE A 49 -7.23 -5.98 0.46
C PHE A 49 -7.08 -6.80 1.74
N GLU A 50 -5.89 -7.30 1.95
CA GLU A 50 -5.48 -7.75 3.27
C GLU A 50 -5.09 -6.50 4.06
N VAL A 51 -5.49 -6.42 5.33
CA VAL A 51 -5.14 -5.28 6.18
C VAL A 51 -4.21 -5.78 7.28
N GLU A 52 -3.02 -5.21 7.33
CA GLU A 52 -1.97 -5.61 8.26
C GLU A 52 -1.71 -4.53 9.30
N ASP A 53 -1.30 -4.95 10.48
CA ASP A 53 -0.97 -4.04 11.55
C ASP A 53 0.44 -3.46 11.37
N THR A 54 0.64 -2.26 11.90
CA THR A 54 1.97 -1.68 12.08
C THR A 54 2.38 -1.95 13.52
N PHE A 55 3.53 -2.58 13.71
CA PHE A 55 4.02 -2.92 15.04
C PHE A 55 4.90 -1.79 15.60
N SER A 56 5.00 -1.72 16.92
CA SER A 56 5.89 -0.75 17.55
C SER A 56 7.35 -0.93 17.11
N THR A 57 7.76 -2.17 16.82
CA THR A 57 9.11 -2.44 16.29
C THR A 57 9.31 -1.86 14.89
N ASP A 58 8.28 -1.80 14.06
CA ASP A 58 8.35 -1.14 12.75
C ASP A 58 8.67 0.35 12.93
N CYS A 59 8.02 0.98 13.90
CA CYS A 59 8.26 2.39 14.22
C CYS A 59 9.67 2.62 14.75
N GLU A 60 10.12 1.76 15.64
CA GLU A 60 11.42 1.86 16.26
C GLU A 60 12.56 1.72 15.24
N PHE A 61 12.51 0.69 14.40
CA PHE A 61 13.51 0.48 13.35
C PHE A 61 13.49 1.60 12.29
N ALA A 62 12.32 2.19 12.04
CA ALA A 62 12.21 3.29 11.08
C ALA A 62 13.02 4.53 11.48
N LEU A 63 13.27 4.71 12.78
CA LEU A 63 14.03 5.86 13.27
C LEU A 63 15.49 5.87 12.77
N ASP A 64 16.03 4.71 12.41
CA ASP A 64 17.39 4.58 11.88
C ASP A 64 17.43 4.56 10.34
N SER A 65 16.29 4.72 9.69
CA SER A 65 16.19 4.69 8.23
C SER A 65 16.74 5.97 7.59
N PRO A 66 17.38 5.89 6.41
CA PRO A 66 17.79 7.08 5.67
C PRO A 66 16.62 7.83 5.03
N ILE A 67 15.42 7.24 4.98
CA ILE A 67 14.22 7.88 4.45
C ILE A 67 13.83 9.02 5.38
N LYS A 68 13.73 10.23 4.83
CA LYS A 68 13.49 11.44 5.64
C LYS A 68 12.14 11.47 6.34
N ASP A 69 11.09 11.05 5.63
CA ASP A 69 9.74 11.03 6.20
C ASP A 69 9.57 9.75 7.01
N CYS A 70 9.37 9.91 8.32
CA CYS A 70 9.26 8.78 9.24
C CYS A 70 8.07 7.89 8.91
N GLU A 71 6.95 8.45 8.44
CA GLU A 71 5.79 7.64 8.06
C GLU A 71 6.12 6.71 6.90
N ASN A 72 6.87 7.21 5.91
CA ASN A 72 7.31 6.40 4.77
C ASN A 72 8.32 5.34 5.21
N ALA A 73 9.22 5.69 6.13
CA ALA A 73 10.16 4.74 6.70
C ALA A 73 9.45 3.62 7.45
N ILE A 74 8.39 3.95 8.20
CA ILE A 74 7.56 2.96 8.91
C ILE A 74 6.87 2.04 7.90
N MET A 75 6.38 2.59 6.81
CA MET A 75 5.74 1.79 5.74
C MET A 75 6.72 0.77 5.17
N VAL A 76 7.97 1.17 4.92
CA VAL A 76 9.01 0.26 4.42
C VAL A 76 9.28 -0.85 5.43
N GLN A 77 9.39 -0.53 6.70
CA GLN A 77 9.64 -1.53 7.75
C GLN A 77 8.47 -2.52 7.84
N THR A 78 7.25 -2.03 7.79
CA THR A 78 6.05 -2.87 7.82
C THR A 78 6.01 -3.80 6.60
N ALA A 79 6.23 -3.26 5.41
CA ALA A 79 6.23 -4.04 4.17
C ALA A 79 7.29 -5.15 4.20
N SER A 80 8.47 -4.83 4.68
CA SER A 80 9.56 -5.81 4.81
C SER A 80 9.19 -6.91 5.80
N ARG A 81 8.65 -6.55 6.96
CA ARG A 81 8.28 -7.51 8.01
C ARG A 81 7.21 -8.48 7.56
N ILE A 82 6.19 -8.01 6.86
CA ILE A 82 5.08 -8.87 6.40
C ILE A 82 5.42 -9.68 5.15
N GLY A 83 6.62 -9.49 4.60
CA GLY A 83 7.05 -10.23 3.41
C GLY A 83 6.41 -9.75 2.11
N ALA A 84 6.01 -8.50 2.04
CA ALA A 84 5.49 -7.93 0.79
C ALA A 84 6.61 -7.89 -0.26
N ASP A 85 6.23 -8.01 -1.53
CA ASP A 85 7.20 -7.98 -2.62
C ASP A 85 7.65 -6.56 -2.97
N CYS A 86 6.77 -5.59 -2.78
CA CYS A 86 7.05 -4.19 -3.10
C CYS A 86 6.02 -3.26 -2.48
N ILE A 87 6.32 -1.97 -2.56
CA ILE A 87 5.39 -0.89 -2.25
C ILE A 87 4.99 -0.24 -3.57
N VAL A 88 3.71 0.08 -3.73
CA VAL A 88 3.20 0.80 -4.89
C VAL A 88 2.74 2.17 -4.44
N THR A 89 3.30 3.22 -5.04
CA THR A 89 3.01 4.60 -4.65
C THR A 89 3.16 5.54 -5.84
N ARG A 90 2.41 6.65 -5.82
CA ARG A 90 2.58 7.71 -6.81
C ARG A 90 3.73 8.66 -6.42
N SER A 91 4.20 8.58 -5.18
CA SER A 91 5.22 9.48 -4.64
C SER A 91 6.59 8.80 -4.58
N LEU A 92 7.10 8.33 -5.72
CA LEU A 92 8.39 7.63 -5.80
C LEU A 92 9.53 8.43 -5.19
N LYS A 93 9.52 9.75 -5.34
CA LYS A 93 10.58 10.63 -4.81
C LYS A 93 10.72 10.53 -3.30
N ASP A 94 9.61 10.23 -2.60
CA ASP A 94 9.61 10.14 -1.15
C ASP A 94 10.27 8.85 -0.64
N TYR A 95 10.53 7.91 -1.55
CA TYR A 95 11.12 6.61 -1.25
C TYR A 95 12.48 6.41 -1.91
N LYS A 96 13.12 7.48 -2.40
CA LYS A 96 14.41 7.41 -3.11
C LYS A 96 15.49 6.60 -2.40
N LEU A 97 15.54 6.71 -1.09
CA LEU A 97 16.58 6.07 -0.28
C LEU A 97 16.15 4.71 0.27
N SER A 98 15.01 4.19 -0.21
CA SER A 98 14.53 2.88 0.19
C SER A 98 15.36 1.77 -0.45
N SER A 99 15.80 0.81 0.37
CA SER A 99 16.41 -0.42 -0.11
C SER A 99 15.34 -1.46 -0.50
N PHE A 100 14.10 -1.24 -0.07
CA PHE A 100 12.97 -2.09 -0.40
C PHE A 100 12.40 -1.68 -1.77
N PRO A 101 11.97 -2.63 -2.63
CA PRO A 101 11.42 -2.28 -3.94
C PRO A 101 10.18 -1.38 -3.86
N VAL A 102 10.19 -0.30 -4.63
CA VAL A 102 9.08 0.66 -4.71
C VAL A 102 8.79 0.95 -6.18
N PHE A 103 7.55 0.86 -6.56
CA PHE A 103 7.11 1.10 -7.93
C PHE A 103 5.96 2.10 -7.98
N SER A 104 5.88 2.83 -9.10
CA SER A 104 4.65 3.57 -9.40
C SER A 104 3.57 2.58 -9.83
N PRO A 105 2.29 2.98 -9.84
CA PRO A 105 1.22 2.11 -10.35
C PRO A 105 1.50 1.61 -11.77
N GLU A 106 1.99 2.47 -12.65
CA GLU A 106 2.30 2.12 -14.03
C GLU A 106 3.45 1.13 -14.13
N GLN A 107 4.51 1.35 -13.36
CA GLN A 107 5.66 0.43 -13.31
C GLN A 107 5.24 -0.94 -12.79
N PHE A 108 4.40 -0.96 -11.77
CA PHE A 108 3.93 -2.23 -11.19
C PHE A 108 3.10 -3.02 -12.19
N LEU A 109 2.20 -2.36 -12.92
CA LEU A 109 1.36 -3.02 -13.93
C LEU A 109 2.20 -3.58 -15.07
N THR A 110 3.23 -2.85 -15.49
CA THR A 110 4.18 -3.33 -16.51
C THR A 110 4.91 -4.58 -16.03
N LYS A 111 5.40 -4.55 -14.80
CA LYS A 111 6.10 -5.70 -14.21
C LYS A 111 5.17 -6.92 -14.11
N LEU A 112 3.93 -6.71 -13.70
CA LEU A 112 2.94 -7.78 -13.58
C LEU A 112 2.64 -8.41 -14.94
N ALA A 113 2.50 -7.60 -15.99
CA ALA A 113 2.29 -8.08 -17.34
C ALA A 113 3.48 -8.89 -17.86
N GLU A 114 4.70 -8.48 -17.55
CA GLU A 114 5.92 -9.22 -17.92
C GLU A 114 5.96 -10.59 -17.24
N GLU A 115 5.60 -10.68 -15.98
CA GLU A 115 5.56 -11.94 -15.25
C GLU A 115 4.49 -12.88 -15.83
N GLU A 116 3.34 -12.38 -16.24
CA GLU A 116 2.29 -13.16 -16.89
C GLU A 116 2.78 -13.72 -18.23
N ASN A 117 3.50 -12.93 -19.00
CA ASN A 117 4.04 -13.37 -20.30
C ASN A 117 5.09 -14.48 -20.15
N ILE A 118 5.86 -14.46 -19.06
CA ILE A 118 6.85 -15.49 -18.77
C ILE A 118 6.19 -16.82 -18.43
N GLU A 119 5.05 -16.80 -17.75
CA GLU A 119 4.31 -18.00 -17.35
C GLU A 119 3.60 -18.68 -18.53
N GLU A 120 3.33 -17.93 -19.59
CA GLU A 120 2.77 -18.47 -20.82
C GLU A 120 3.83 -19.18 -21.68
#